data_a77e87ac6834cd79feb7b48419ff432d
#
_entry.id   a77e87ac6834cd79feb7b48419ff432d
#
_cell.length_a   1.000
_cell.length_b   1.000
_cell.length_c   1.000
_cell.angle_alpha   90.00
_cell.angle_beta   90.00
_cell.angle_gamma   90.00
#
_symmetry.space_group_name_H-M   'P 1'
#
loop_
_entity.id
_entity.type
_entity.pdbx_description
1 polymer ?
#
loop_
_entity_poly.entity_id
_entity_poly.type
_entity_poly.pdbx_seq_one_letter_code
_entity_poly.pdbx_strand_id
1 'polypeptide(L)'
;MCSSDLCDRPYAAGVQRQRAIVIGSGFGGLGAAMRLAAAGLDVTVLERLPAPGGRASQVVDRGYTWDLGPSLVTMPWCFDELFALLDRDFRQEVELVGLDPFYRIDWPHDGTRLDFYGDIPRMQEALAELSPADAANYPAFLEASRLIHENAVLAAGRRAFENPVPFAKLLPTMLRLDAARSLAHFCGKWFSEEHIFQSMSFHSLYIGGDPYRVPAVYAALAYLQVADGVWYSKGGMYAIVRAMAQAIEDAGGRIRCDADVDEVVVRGGRAIGVRLADGEGVPAEIVVSDRSEEHTSELQSRLHLVCRLLLEKK
;
A
#
# COMPACT_ATOMS: atom_id res chain seq x y z
N MET A 1 20.92 -4.08 0.02
CA MET A 1 21.92 -3.65 -0.96
C MET A 1 21.38 -4.04 -2.33
N CYS A 2 20.74 -3.12 -3.04
CA CYS A 2 20.39 -3.31 -4.44
C CYS A 2 21.69 -3.14 -5.23
N SER A 3 21.99 -4.10 -6.09
CA SER A 3 23.16 -4.06 -6.97
C SER A 3 23.05 -2.84 -7.87
N SER A 4 24.06 -1.98 -7.84
CA SER A 4 24.20 -0.72 -8.58
C SER A 4 24.31 -0.89 -10.10
N ASP A 5 24.18 -2.11 -10.64
CA ASP A 5 24.48 -2.41 -12.03
C ASP A 5 23.32 -2.15 -13.01
N LEU A 6 22.16 -1.68 -12.54
CA LEU A 6 21.01 -1.36 -13.39
C LEU A 6 20.85 0.13 -13.71
N CYS A 7 21.53 1.02 -12.96
CA CYS A 7 21.41 2.48 -13.14
C CYS A 7 22.38 3.10 -14.14
N ASP A 8 23.46 2.43 -14.57
CA ASP A 8 24.55 3.04 -15.35
C ASP A 8 24.59 2.69 -16.84
N ARG A 9 23.47 2.35 -17.47
CA ARG A 9 23.46 2.21 -18.94
C ARG A 9 22.95 3.49 -19.59
N PRO A 10 23.83 4.30 -20.23
CA PRO A 10 23.37 5.38 -21.08
C PRO A 10 22.59 4.75 -22.25
N TYR A 11 21.32 5.16 -22.40
CA TYR A 11 20.49 4.72 -23.52
C TYR A 11 21.10 5.17 -24.83
N ALA A 12 21.54 4.21 -25.64
CA ALA A 12 21.96 4.47 -27.01
C ALA A 12 20.75 5.01 -27.81
N ALA A 13 20.89 6.18 -28.39
CA ALA A 13 19.88 6.76 -29.28
C ALA A 13 19.61 5.78 -30.45
N GLY A 14 18.35 5.27 -30.55
CA GLY A 14 17.92 4.38 -31.64
C GLY A 14 17.34 3.03 -31.22
N VAL A 15 17.39 2.65 -29.93
CA VAL A 15 16.73 1.42 -29.45
C VAL A 15 15.25 1.73 -29.17
N GLN A 16 14.35 1.07 -29.89
CA GLN A 16 12.91 1.17 -29.64
C GLN A 16 12.64 0.67 -28.20
N ARG A 17 12.09 1.53 -27.33
CA ARG A 17 11.73 1.16 -25.96
C ARG A 17 10.69 0.04 -25.98
N GLN A 18 10.84 -0.96 -25.10
CA GLN A 18 9.79 -1.98 -24.92
C GLN A 18 8.54 -1.32 -24.36
N ARG A 19 7.40 -1.67 -24.94
CA ARG A 19 6.10 -1.14 -24.50
C ARG A 19 5.58 -1.96 -23.32
N ALA A 20 5.19 -1.28 -22.25
CA ALA A 20 4.59 -1.88 -21.09
C ALA A 20 3.18 -1.30 -20.86
N ILE A 21 2.21 -2.16 -20.64
CA ILE A 21 0.86 -1.78 -20.24
C ILE A 21 0.69 -2.11 -18.76
N VAL A 22 0.16 -1.15 -18.01
CA VAL A 22 -0.33 -1.34 -16.65
C VAL A 22 -1.85 -1.21 -16.65
N ILE A 23 -2.56 -2.25 -16.21
CA ILE A 23 -4.02 -2.27 -16.12
C ILE A 23 -4.43 -1.84 -14.72
N GLY A 24 -5.12 -0.69 -14.64
CA GLY A 24 -5.53 -0.05 -13.40
C GLY A 24 -4.56 1.02 -12.93
N SER A 25 -5.11 2.13 -12.44
CA SER A 25 -4.38 3.31 -11.95
C SER A 25 -4.57 3.56 -10.46
N GLY A 26 -4.82 2.50 -9.66
CA GLY A 26 -4.70 2.55 -8.21
C GLY A 26 -3.25 2.78 -7.78
N PHE A 27 -2.97 2.92 -6.48
CA PHE A 27 -1.60 3.11 -5.98
C PHE A 27 -0.64 2.00 -6.43
N GLY A 28 -1.10 0.75 -6.48
CA GLY A 28 -0.28 -0.37 -6.96
C GLY A 28 0.08 -0.23 -8.44
N GLY A 29 -0.91 0.09 -9.29
CA GLY A 29 -0.70 0.29 -10.72
C GLY A 29 0.18 1.50 -11.02
N LEU A 30 -0.07 2.65 -10.37
CA LEU A 30 0.77 3.84 -10.51
C LEU A 30 2.21 3.57 -10.03
N GLY A 31 2.38 2.89 -8.89
CA GLY A 31 3.70 2.51 -8.39
C GLY A 31 4.45 1.55 -9.32
N ALA A 32 3.75 0.60 -9.94
CA ALA A 32 4.33 -0.27 -10.97
C ALA A 32 4.72 0.54 -12.22
N ALA A 33 3.86 1.47 -12.66
CA ALA A 33 4.12 2.32 -13.82
C ALA A 33 5.35 3.22 -13.62
N MET A 34 5.50 3.84 -12.44
CA MET A 34 6.69 4.64 -12.09
C MET A 34 7.97 3.80 -12.17
N ARG A 35 7.96 2.58 -11.62
CA ARG A 35 9.11 1.66 -11.68
C ARG A 35 9.46 1.23 -13.10
N LEU A 36 8.45 0.96 -13.93
CA LEU A 36 8.66 0.60 -15.33
C LEU A 36 9.18 1.79 -16.15
N ALA A 37 8.67 3.00 -15.91
CA ALA A 37 9.16 4.22 -16.54
C ALA A 37 10.62 4.51 -16.13
N ALA A 38 10.96 4.37 -14.85
CA ALA A 38 12.34 4.50 -14.35
C ALA A 38 13.28 3.46 -14.98
N ALA A 39 12.77 2.25 -15.29
CA ALA A 39 13.51 1.23 -16.02
C ALA A 39 13.64 1.52 -17.54
N GLY A 40 13.12 2.66 -18.02
CA GLY A 40 13.25 3.11 -19.41
C GLY A 40 12.25 2.51 -20.39
N LEU A 41 11.15 1.89 -19.91
CA LEU A 41 10.12 1.36 -20.78
C LEU A 41 9.15 2.46 -21.28
N ASP A 42 8.49 2.21 -22.41
CA ASP A 42 7.36 3.03 -22.91
C ASP A 42 6.08 2.55 -22.21
N VAL A 43 5.66 3.27 -21.17
CA VAL A 43 4.60 2.84 -20.26
C VAL A 43 3.27 3.47 -20.66
N THR A 44 2.22 2.66 -20.74
CA THR A 44 0.83 3.11 -20.85
C THR A 44 0.01 2.50 -19.72
N VAL A 45 -0.56 3.34 -18.87
CA VAL A 45 -1.54 2.94 -17.86
C VAL A 45 -2.94 3.01 -18.48
N LEU A 46 -3.72 1.95 -18.36
CA LEU A 46 -5.10 1.87 -18.84
C LEU A 46 -6.03 1.81 -17.64
N GLU A 47 -6.91 2.79 -17.53
CA GLU A 47 -7.88 2.93 -16.44
C GLU A 47 -9.31 2.95 -16.98
N ARG A 48 -10.20 2.14 -16.42
CA ARG A 48 -11.60 2.08 -16.84
C ARG A 48 -12.43 3.31 -16.41
N LEU A 49 -12.02 3.96 -15.31
CA LEU A 49 -12.70 5.14 -14.78
C LEU A 49 -12.27 6.41 -15.56
N PRO A 50 -13.05 7.50 -15.49
CA PRO A 50 -12.72 8.77 -16.16
C PRO A 50 -11.53 9.50 -15.52
N ALA A 51 -11.03 9.04 -14.37
CA ALA A 51 -9.88 9.62 -13.69
C ALA A 51 -9.04 8.53 -12.99
N PRO A 52 -7.72 8.73 -12.83
CA PRO A 52 -6.86 7.81 -12.13
C PRO A 52 -7.16 7.78 -10.62
N GLY A 53 -6.64 6.75 -9.93
CA GLY A 53 -6.65 6.66 -8.47
C GLY A 53 -7.37 5.43 -7.90
N GLY A 54 -8.26 4.79 -8.67
CA GLY A 54 -8.97 3.61 -8.19
C GLY A 54 -9.72 3.88 -6.88
N ARG A 55 -9.37 3.16 -5.80
CA ARG A 55 -9.96 3.38 -4.47
C ARG A 55 -9.45 4.64 -3.76
N ALA A 56 -8.39 5.27 -4.23
CA ALA A 56 -7.90 6.56 -3.74
C ALA A 56 -8.44 7.74 -4.59
N SER A 57 -9.58 7.55 -5.26
CA SER A 57 -10.27 8.59 -6.01
C SER A 57 -11.03 9.53 -5.08
N GLN A 58 -11.55 10.62 -5.66
CA GLN A 58 -12.35 11.62 -4.93
C GLN A 58 -13.66 11.90 -5.68
N VAL A 59 -14.65 12.38 -4.93
CA VAL A 59 -15.87 12.97 -5.48
C VAL A 59 -15.83 14.46 -5.23
N VAL A 60 -16.12 15.25 -6.25
CA VAL A 60 -16.30 16.69 -6.15
C VAL A 60 -17.74 17.03 -6.55
N ASP A 61 -18.52 17.55 -5.61
CA ASP A 61 -19.89 17.99 -5.86
C ASP A 61 -20.19 19.27 -5.11
N ARG A 62 -20.82 20.23 -5.77
CA ARG A 62 -21.28 21.51 -5.20
C ARG A 62 -20.23 22.28 -4.39
N GLY A 63 -18.95 22.20 -4.80
CA GLY A 63 -17.84 22.87 -4.12
C GLY A 63 -17.24 22.09 -2.94
N TYR A 64 -17.75 20.91 -2.64
CA TYR A 64 -17.20 19.99 -1.65
C TYR A 64 -16.37 18.90 -2.32
N THR A 65 -15.38 18.41 -1.60
CA THR A 65 -14.51 17.32 -2.06
C THR A 65 -14.47 16.24 -0.98
N TRP A 66 -14.69 14.98 -1.39
CA TRP A 66 -14.62 13.81 -0.51
C TRP A 66 -13.64 12.79 -1.08
N ASP A 67 -12.67 12.37 -0.28
CA ASP A 67 -11.87 11.19 -0.59
C ASP A 67 -12.73 9.93 -0.43
N LEU A 68 -12.66 9.03 -1.40
CA LEU A 68 -13.48 7.79 -1.41
C LEU A 68 -12.79 6.59 -0.74
N GLY A 69 -11.57 6.77 -0.25
CA GLY A 69 -10.78 5.68 0.29
C GLY A 69 -9.96 6.10 1.50
N PRO A 70 -8.66 5.74 1.52
CA PRO A 70 -7.78 6.09 2.63
C PRO A 70 -7.67 7.63 2.75
N SER A 71 -7.54 8.12 3.98
CA SER A 71 -7.34 9.54 4.28
C SER A 71 -6.02 9.82 5.00
N LEU A 72 -5.37 8.78 5.53
CA LEU A 72 -4.14 8.88 6.30
C LEU A 72 -2.97 8.23 5.56
N VAL A 73 -1.79 8.83 5.68
CA VAL A 73 -0.52 8.30 5.19
C VAL A 73 0.31 7.84 6.38
N THR A 74 0.68 6.57 6.44
CA THR A 74 1.42 5.96 7.55
C THR A 74 2.83 5.48 7.15
N MET A 75 3.13 5.40 5.86
CA MET A 75 4.44 4.97 5.33
C MET A 75 4.88 5.92 4.20
N PRO A 76 5.11 7.21 4.50
CA PRO A 76 5.42 8.19 3.46
C PRO A 76 6.72 7.87 2.70
N TRP A 77 7.67 7.18 3.34
CA TRP A 77 8.92 6.74 2.72
C TRP A 77 8.71 5.81 1.51
N CYS A 78 7.58 5.10 1.42
CA CYS A 78 7.25 4.32 0.22
C CYS A 78 7.08 5.20 -1.01
N PHE A 79 6.49 6.39 -0.83
CA PHE A 79 6.36 7.38 -1.90
C PHE A 79 7.70 8.08 -2.16
N ASP A 80 8.47 8.41 -1.10
CA ASP A 80 9.81 8.96 -1.25
C ASP A 80 10.68 8.05 -2.13
N GLU A 81 10.67 6.72 -1.90
CA GLU A 81 11.39 5.73 -2.71
C GLU A 81 10.90 5.71 -4.17
N LEU A 82 9.59 5.80 -4.43
CA LEU A 82 9.04 5.75 -5.79
C LEU A 82 9.42 7.01 -6.59
N PHE A 83 9.29 8.18 -6.00
CA PHE A 83 9.63 9.45 -6.66
C PHE A 83 11.13 9.57 -6.93
N ALA A 84 11.97 9.11 -6.00
CA ALA A 84 13.43 9.07 -6.17
C ALA A 84 13.87 8.23 -7.38
N LEU A 85 13.11 7.19 -7.79
CA LEU A 85 13.41 6.43 -9.01
C LEU A 85 13.32 7.26 -10.30
N LEU A 86 12.62 8.38 -10.27
CA LEU A 86 12.42 9.31 -11.38
C LEU A 86 13.16 10.63 -11.13
N ASP A 87 14.16 10.66 -10.22
CA ASP A 87 14.91 11.85 -9.81
C ASP A 87 14.01 13.00 -9.29
N ARG A 88 12.92 12.64 -8.58
CA ARG A 88 11.93 13.58 -8.02
C ARG A 88 11.90 13.51 -6.51
N ASP A 89 11.46 14.59 -5.87
CA ASP A 89 11.26 14.69 -4.42
C ASP A 89 9.76 14.74 -4.11
N PHE A 90 9.25 13.63 -3.57
CA PHE A 90 7.83 13.52 -3.17
C PHE A 90 7.38 14.63 -2.21
N ARG A 91 8.27 15.03 -1.27
CA ARG A 91 7.95 16.03 -0.25
C ARG A 91 7.84 17.46 -0.79
N GLN A 92 8.41 17.72 -1.96
CA GLN A 92 8.23 18.99 -2.66
C GLN A 92 6.97 19.01 -3.53
N GLU A 93 6.48 17.86 -3.94
CA GLU A 93 5.31 17.74 -4.81
C GLU A 93 4.00 17.57 -4.02
N VAL A 94 4.07 16.96 -2.84
CA VAL A 94 2.90 16.72 -1.99
C VAL A 94 3.19 17.23 -0.57
N GLU A 95 2.42 18.22 -0.14
CA GLU A 95 2.50 18.74 1.22
C GLU A 95 1.86 17.74 2.19
N LEU A 96 2.69 17.12 3.05
CA LEU A 96 2.23 16.25 4.12
C LEU A 96 2.23 17.01 5.45
N VAL A 97 1.10 16.95 6.14
CA VAL A 97 0.91 17.52 7.48
C VAL A 97 0.93 16.39 8.49
N GLY A 98 1.90 16.43 9.43
CA GLY A 98 1.94 15.50 10.56
C GLY A 98 0.75 15.74 11.49
N LEU A 99 0.08 14.66 11.89
CA LEU A 99 -1.08 14.76 12.78
C LEU A 99 -0.65 14.58 14.24
N ASP A 100 -1.17 15.45 15.12
CA ASP A 100 -1.03 15.36 16.58
C ASP A 100 -2.29 15.97 17.25
N PRO A 101 -3.18 15.17 17.82
CA PRO A 101 -3.16 13.69 17.86
C PRO A 101 -3.31 13.07 16.48
N PHE A 102 -2.87 11.83 16.33
CA PHE A 102 -3.04 11.05 15.08
C PHE A 102 -4.51 10.95 14.68
N TYR A 103 -5.37 10.61 15.63
CA TYR A 103 -6.81 10.54 15.53
C TYR A 103 -7.41 10.45 16.93
N ARG A 104 -8.73 10.59 17.00
CA ARG A 104 -9.54 10.42 18.20
C ARG A 104 -10.53 9.30 18.02
N ILE A 105 -10.72 8.50 19.06
CA ILE A 105 -11.80 7.54 19.17
C ILE A 105 -12.78 8.07 20.22
N ASP A 106 -14.05 8.18 19.84
CA ASP A 106 -15.14 8.58 20.73
C ASP A 106 -16.09 7.39 20.93
N TRP A 107 -16.50 7.17 22.19
CA TRP A 107 -17.57 6.25 22.57
C TRP A 107 -18.79 7.05 23.05
N PRO A 108 -19.73 7.41 22.15
CA PRO A 108 -20.82 8.31 22.51
C PRO A 108 -21.80 7.76 23.55
N HIS A 109 -21.82 6.44 23.74
CA HIS A 109 -22.75 5.77 24.66
C HIS A 109 -22.42 6.00 26.14
N ASP A 110 -21.17 6.28 26.48
CA ASP A 110 -20.71 6.56 27.84
C ASP A 110 -19.87 7.84 27.95
N GLY A 111 -19.62 8.51 26.82
CA GLY A 111 -18.87 9.76 26.74
C GLY A 111 -17.35 9.61 26.81
N THR A 112 -16.84 8.38 26.77
CA THR A 112 -15.40 8.11 26.78
C THR A 112 -14.74 8.59 25.49
N ARG A 113 -13.52 9.11 25.61
CA ARG A 113 -12.68 9.57 24.50
C ARG A 113 -11.25 9.13 24.71
N LEU A 114 -10.58 8.83 23.61
CA LEU A 114 -9.15 8.55 23.62
C LEU A 114 -8.48 9.18 22.39
N ASP A 115 -7.54 10.09 22.64
CA ASP A 115 -6.66 10.66 21.63
C ASP A 115 -5.41 9.80 21.47
N PHE A 116 -5.06 9.49 20.24
CA PHE A 116 -3.85 8.71 19.93
C PHE A 116 -2.68 9.64 19.61
N TYR A 117 -1.56 9.42 20.30
CA TYR A 117 -0.34 10.21 20.17
C TYR A 117 0.84 9.36 19.74
N GLY A 118 1.75 9.95 18.95
CA GLY A 118 3.03 9.35 18.59
C GLY A 118 4.03 9.39 19.73
N ASP A 119 3.91 10.36 20.65
CA ASP A 119 4.73 10.46 21.84
C ASP A 119 4.30 9.42 22.88
N ILE A 120 5.21 8.49 23.22
CA ILE A 120 4.90 7.35 24.10
C ILE A 120 4.50 7.80 25.52
N PRO A 121 5.23 8.70 26.21
CA PRO A 121 4.82 9.22 27.49
C PRO A 121 3.42 9.85 27.48
N ARG A 122 3.13 10.69 26.49
CA ARG A 122 1.82 11.34 26.36
C ARG A 122 0.70 10.33 26.07
N MET A 123 0.97 9.29 25.29
CA MET A 123 0.01 8.21 25.06
C MET A 123 -0.23 7.43 26.36
N GLN A 124 0.80 7.15 27.16
CA GLN A 124 0.63 6.52 28.47
C GLN A 124 -0.20 7.37 29.43
N GLU A 125 -0.03 8.69 29.45
CA GLU A 125 -0.86 9.60 30.25
C GLU A 125 -2.34 9.50 29.83
N ALA A 126 -2.63 9.53 28.51
CA ALA A 126 -3.99 9.38 28.02
C ALA A 126 -4.62 8.01 28.35
N LEU A 127 -3.84 6.94 28.29
CA LEU A 127 -4.29 5.60 28.70
C LEU A 127 -4.50 5.48 30.20
N ALA A 128 -3.68 6.16 31.00
CA ALA A 128 -3.77 6.12 32.45
C ALA A 128 -5.06 6.76 33.00
N GLU A 129 -5.69 7.66 32.25
CA GLU A 129 -7.02 8.20 32.58
C GLU A 129 -8.09 7.12 32.58
N LEU A 130 -7.93 6.07 31.77
CA LEU A 130 -8.84 4.93 31.68
C LEU A 130 -8.38 3.78 32.59
N SER A 131 -7.10 3.39 32.51
CA SER A 131 -6.52 2.32 33.30
C SER A 131 -5.01 2.53 33.50
N PRO A 132 -4.57 2.92 34.72
CA PRO A 132 -3.13 3.02 35.03
C PRO A 132 -2.36 1.71 34.84
N ALA A 133 -3.01 0.57 35.06
CA ALA A 133 -2.39 -0.74 34.89
C ALA A 133 -2.12 -1.04 33.40
N ASP A 134 -3.07 -0.77 32.54
CA ASP A 134 -2.94 -0.98 31.09
C ASP A 134 -1.97 0.05 30.48
N ALA A 135 -1.97 1.29 30.95
CA ALA A 135 -1.00 2.31 30.54
C ALA A 135 0.44 1.88 30.81
N ALA A 136 0.69 1.22 31.93
CA ALA A 136 2.01 0.69 32.28
C ALA A 136 2.48 -0.42 31.31
N ASN A 137 1.54 -1.14 30.68
CA ASN A 137 1.85 -2.21 29.71
C ASN A 137 2.10 -1.69 28.28
N TYR A 138 1.73 -0.44 27.99
CA TYR A 138 1.80 0.10 26.63
C TYR A 138 3.20 0.04 25.99
N PRO A 139 4.32 0.38 26.67
CA PRO A 139 5.67 0.26 26.09
C PRO A 139 6.03 -1.17 25.72
N ALA A 140 5.64 -2.16 26.55
CA ALA A 140 5.91 -3.57 26.29
C ALA A 140 5.06 -4.09 25.10
N PHE A 141 3.82 -3.64 24.98
CA PHE A 141 2.99 -3.88 23.80
C PHE A 141 3.63 -3.32 22.52
N LEU A 142 4.11 -2.07 22.56
CA LEU A 142 4.78 -1.44 21.41
C LEU A 142 6.07 -2.19 21.03
N GLU A 143 6.84 -2.65 22.01
CA GLU A 143 8.05 -3.43 21.73
C GLU A 143 7.72 -4.77 21.05
N ALA A 144 6.66 -5.46 21.51
CA ALA A 144 6.18 -6.68 20.85
C ALA A 144 5.68 -6.39 19.42
N SER A 145 4.98 -5.26 19.21
CA SER A 145 4.52 -4.79 17.91
C SER A 145 5.68 -4.42 16.98
N ARG A 146 6.75 -3.80 17.51
CA ARG A 146 7.99 -3.49 16.80
C ARG A 146 8.65 -4.75 16.22
N LEU A 147 8.77 -5.79 17.04
CA LEU A 147 9.36 -7.06 16.60
C LEU A 147 8.54 -7.69 15.45
N ILE A 148 7.21 -7.59 15.50
CA ILE A 148 6.34 -8.05 14.40
C ILE A 148 6.58 -7.18 13.17
N HIS A 149 6.62 -5.84 13.31
CA HIS A 149 6.85 -4.91 12.22
C HIS A 149 8.16 -5.18 11.48
N GLU A 150 9.27 -5.32 12.20
CA GLU A 150 10.58 -5.56 11.60
C GLU A 150 10.65 -6.88 10.83
N ASN A 151 10.03 -7.94 11.37
CA ASN A 151 10.09 -9.27 10.76
C ASN A 151 9.05 -9.50 9.66
N ALA A 152 7.83 -8.98 9.83
CA ALA A 152 6.74 -9.21 8.89
C ALA A 152 6.62 -8.09 7.84
N VAL A 153 6.69 -6.81 8.25
CA VAL A 153 6.50 -5.69 7.32
C VAL A 153 7.80 -5.37 6.58
N LEU A 154 8.89 -5.09 7.30
CA LEU A 154 10.14 -4.67 6.65
C LEU A 154 10.88 -5.85 5.99
N ALA A 155 11.05 -6.97 6.68
CA ALA A 155 11.84 -8.08 6.15
C ALA A 155 11.06 -8.95 5.16
N ALA A 156 9.76 -9.18 5.39
CA ALA A 156 8.93 -10.01 4.53
C ALA A 156 8.17 -9.22 3.46
N GLY A 157 7.68 -8.02 3.77
CA GLY A 157 6.89 -7.19 2.85
C GLY A 157 7.61 -6.76 1.57
N ARG A 158 8.95 -6.79 1.57
CA ARG A 158 9.79 -6.52 0.39
C ARG A 158 10.11 -7.76 -0.43
N ARG A 159 9.58 -8.93 -0.07
CA ARG A 159 9.84 -10.21 -0.76
C ARG A 159 8.64 -10.66 -1.55
N ALA A 160 8.88 -11.15 -2.76
CA ALA A 160 7.85 -11.85 -3.50
C ALA A 160 7.66 -13.25 -2.93
N PHE A 161 6.40 -13.64 -2.66
CA PHE A 161 6.04 -14.99 -2.23
C PHE A 161 5.60 -15.82 -3.44
N GLU A 162 6.53 -16.08 -4.36
CA GLU A 162 6.28 -16.80 -5.61
C GLU A 162 5.90 -18.27 -5.39
N ASN A 163 6.29 -18.82 -4.24
CA ASN A 163 6.02 -20.20 -3.86
C ASN A 163 5.89 -20.28 -2.32
N PRO A 164 5.39 -21.38 -1.75
CA PRO A 164 5.14 -21.50 -0.31
C PRO A 164 6.43 -21.55 0.55
N VAL A 165 7.60 -21.74 -0.01
CA VAL A 165 8.85 -21.93 0.75
C VAL A 165 9.25 -20.67 1.56
N PRO A 166 9.25 -19.44 0.99
CA PRO A 166 9.53 -18.23 1.78
C PRO A 166 8.53 -18.04 2.93
N PHE A 167 7.26 -18.34 2.70
CA PHE A 167 6.23 -18.26 3.73
C PHE A 167 6.46 -19.30 4.84
N ALA A 168 6.79 -20.55 4.49
CA ALA A 168 7.11 -21.61 5.46
C ALA A 168 8.33 -21.24 6.33
N LYS A 169 9.33 -20.55 5.76
CA LYS A 169 10.49 -20.05 6.52
C LYS A 169 10.13 -18.91 7.50
N LEU A 170 9.08 -18.15 7.23
CA LEU A 170 8.60 -17.09 8.11
C LEU A 170 7.79 -17.65 9.30
N LEU A 171 7.13 -18.79 9.12
CA LEU A 171 6.20 -19.36 10.10
C LEU A 171 6.79 -19.55 11.51
N PRO A 172 8.03 -20.07 11.71
CA PRO A 172 8.61 -20.19 13.07
C PRO A 172 8.75 -18.83 13.78
N THR A 173 9.12 -17.79 13.03
CA THR A 173 9.21 -16.42 13.55
C THR A 173 7.84 -15.90 13.94
N MET A 174 6.82 -16.09 13.08
CA MET A 174 5.44 -15.69 13.34
C MET A 174 4.88 -16.38 14.59
N LEU A 175 5.16 -17.67 14.77
CA LEU A 175 4.74 -18.42 15.97
C LEU A 175 5.45 -17.91 17.22
N ARG A 176 6.76 -17.66 17.16
CA ARG A 176 7.53 -17.13 18.29
C ARG A 176 7.05 -15.75 18.72
N LEU A 177 6.65 -14.91 17.78
CA LEU A 177 6.14 -13.55 18.02
C LEU A 177 4.63 -13.55 18.32
N ASP A 178 3.99 -14.72 18.39
CA ASP A 178 2.54 -14.89 18.54
C ASP A 178 1.69 -14.17 17.47
N ALA A 179 2.33 -13.83 16.35
CA ALA A 179 1.74 -13.08 15.26
C ALA A 179 0.75 -13.90 14.40
N ALA A 180 0.73 -15.22 14.57
CA ALA A 180 -0.20 -16.12 13.89
C ALA A 180 -1.55 -16.27 14.61
N ARG A 181 -1.65 -15.87 15.89
CA ARG A 181 -2.93 -15.84 16.62
C ARG A 181 -3.76 -14.63 16.23
N SER A 182 -5.00 -14.52 16.74
CA SER A 182 -5.81 -13.35 16.45
C SER A 182 -5.26 -12.07 17.08
N LEU A 183 -5.52 -10.93 16.45
CA LEU A 183 -5.14 -9.62 16.96
C LEU A 183 -5.75 -9.36 18.34
N ALA A 184 -7.02 -9.72 18.55
CA ALA A 184 -7.69 -9.63 19.85
C ALA A 184 -6.97 -10.43 20.93
N HIS A 185 -6.54 -11.67 20.61
CA HIS A 185 -5.75 -12.48 21.57
C HIS A 185 -4.43 -11.80 21.92
N PHE A 186 -3.75 -11.23 20.94
CA PHE A 186 -2.48 -10.52 21.14
C PHE A 186 -2.67 -9.29 22.03
N CYS A 187 -3.65 -8.42 21.72
CA CYS A 187 -3.94 -7.22 22.50
C CYS A 187 -4.40 -7.54 23.92
N GLY A 188 -5.22 -8.58 24.10
CA GLY A 188 -5.73 -9.02 25.40
C GLY A 188 -4.68 -9.55 26.38
N LYS A 189 -3.41 -9.74 25.96
CA LYS A 189 -2.30 -10.01 26.86
C LYS A 189 -1.83 -8.79 27.64
N TRP A 190 -2.06 -7.62 27.08
CA TRP A 190 -1.53 -6.35 27.56
C TRP A 190 -2.61 -5.48 28.18
N PHE A 191 -3.84 -5.54 27.64
CA PHE A 191 -4.92 -4.62 27.96
C PHE A 191 -6.16 -5.37 28.41
N SER A 192 -6.70 -4.96 29.53
CA SER A 192 -7.90 -5.52 30.14
C SER A 192 -9.07 -4.54 30.18
N GLU A 193 -8.80 -3.24 30.16
CA GLU A 193 -9.79 -2.20 30.05
C GLU A 193 -10.41 -2.20 28.64
N GLU A 194 -11.73 -2.16 28.55
CA GLU A 194 -12.47 -2.43 27.31
C GLU A 194 -12.16 -1.41 26.20
N HIS A 195 -12.16 -0.11 26.51
CA HIS A 195 -11.90 0.94 25.51
C HIS A 195 -10.44 0.89 25.00
N ILE A 196 -9.49 0.62 25.91
CA ILE A 196 -8.08 0.44 25.54
C ILE A 196 -7.92 -0.79 24.66
N PHE A 197 -8.53 -1.91 25.04
CA PHE A 197 -8.49 -3.14 24.25
C PHE A 197 -9.09 -2.92 22.84
N GLN A 198 -10.26 -2.29 22.76
CA GLN A 198 -10.91 -1.97 21.48
C GLN A 198 -10.00 -1.09 20.64
N SER A 199 -9.43 -0.03 21.21
CA SER A 199 -8.60 0.93 20.49
C SER A 199 -7.25 0.36 20.06
N MET A 200 -6.66 -0.61 20.77
CA MET A 200 -5.42 -1.27 20.34
C MET A 200 -5.66 -2.40 19.32
N SER A 201 -6.86 -2.97 19.28
CA SER A 201 -7.22 -4.02 18.32
C SER A 201 -7.92 -3.51 17.06
N PHE A 202 -8.33 -2.23 17.00
CA PHE A 202 -9.09 -1.67 15.87
C PHE A 202 -8.29 -1.57 14.57
N HIS A 203 -6.97 -1.69 14.60
CA HIS A 203 -6.12 -1.63 13.41
C HIS A 203 -6.50 -2.68 12.34
N SER A 204 -7.23 -3.72 12.70
CA SER A 204 -7.85 -4.66 11.75
C SER A 204 -8.85 -3.99 10.79
N LEU A 205 -9.41 -2.82 11.14
CA LEU A 205 -10.29 -2.05 10.28
C LEU A 205 -9.61 -1.57 8.98
N TYR A 206 -8.29 -1.36 8.99
CA TYR A 206 -7.53 -1.01 7.77
C TYR A 206 -7.68 -2.04 6.64
N ILE A 207 -8.00 -3.28 6.99
CA ILE A 207 -8.25 -4.36 6.02
C ILE A 207 -9.71 -4.84 6.05
N GLY A 208 -10.60 -4.14 6.76
CA GLY A 208 -12.00 -4.55 6.93
C GLY A 208 -12.16 -5.87 7.69
N GLY A 209 -11.22 -6.21 8.58
CA GLY A 209 -11.17 -7.50 9.28
C GLY A 209 -11.67 -7.43 10.72
N ASP A 210 -12.27 -8.53 11.18
CA ASP A 210 -12.64 -8.75 12.56
C ASP A 210 -11.39 -9.04 13.40
N PRO A 211 -11.08 -8.27 14.49
CA PRO A 211 -9.88 -8.46 15.31
C PRO A 211 -9.79 -9.86 15.96
N TYR A 212 -10.91 -10.56 16.15
CA TYR A 212 -10.94 -11.91 16.68
C TYR A 212 -10.56 -12.97 15.65
N ARG A 213 -10.52 -12.63 14.37
CA ARG A 213 -10.26 -13.54 13.24
C ARG A 213 -8.97 -13.22 12.48
N VAL A 214 -8.59 -11.94 12.38
CA VAL A 214 -7.36 -11.54 11.66
C VAL A 214 -6.10 -11.88 12.46
N PRO A 215 -4.99 -12.24 11.81
CA PRO A 215 -3.74 -12.54 12.49
C PRO A 215 -3.17 -11.32 13.22
N ALA A 216 -2.47 -11.57 14.32
CA ALA A 216 -1.82 -10.53 15.12
C ALA A 216 -0.64 -9.82 14.41
N VAL A 217 -0.28 -10.24 13.19
CA VAL A 217 0.65 -9.49 12.35
C VAL A 217 0.23 -8.04 12.17
N TYR A 218 -1.06 -7.74 12.22
CA TYR A 218 -1.59 -6.38 12.13
C TYR A 218 -1.33 -5.51 13.37
N ALA A 219 -0.88 -6.09 14.50
CA ALA A 219 -0.36 -5.32 15.62
C ALA A 219 0.88 -4.48 15.24
N ALA A 220 1.59 -4.88 14.17
CA ALA A 220 2.67 -4.08 13.60
C ALA A 220 2.27 -2.64 13.27
N LEU A 221 0.98 -2.40 12.95
CA LEU A 221 0.47 -1.08 12.60
C LEU A 221 0.51 -0.11 13.80
N ALA A 222 0.35 -0.60 15.02
CA ALA A 222 0.46 0.24 16.22
C ALA A 222 1.88 0.83 16.34
N TYR A 223 2.91 0.00 16.13
CA TYR A 223 4.30 0.47 16.14
C TYR A 223 4.62 1.33 14.93
N LEU A 224 4.15 0.96 13.74
CA LEU A 224 4.36 1.71 12.50
C LEU A 224 3.92 3.18 12.65
N GLN A 225 2.75 3.42 13.25
CA GLN A 225 2.26 4.77 13.47
C GLN A 225 3.16 5.58 14.39
N VAL A 226 3.71 4.96 15.44
CA VAL A 226 4.64 5.62 16.36
C VAL A 226 5.99 5.88 15.69
N ALA A 227 6.49 4.93 14.89
CA ALA A 227 7.80 5.02 14.25
C ALA A 227 7.84 6.03 13.10
N ASP A 228 6.83 6.00 12.22
CA ASP A 228 6.80 6.78 10.97
C ASP A 228 5.86 8.00 11.06
N GLY A 229 5.08 8.11 12.14
CA GLY A 229 4.03 9.11 12.28
C GLY A 229 2.79 8.79 11.44
N VAL A 230 1.77 9.60 11.64
CA VAL A 230 0.55 9.60 10.82
C VAL A 230 0.41 10.95 10.18
N TRP A 231 0.21 10.96 8.86
CA TRP A 231 0.25 12.18 8.06
C TRP A 231 -1.04 12.34 7.27
N TYR A 232 -1.38 13.58 7.01
CA TYR A 232 -2.46 13.95 6.09
C TYR A 232 -1.87 14.63 4.85
N SER A 233 -2.28 14.18 3.67
CA SER A 233 -1.93 14.84 2.42
C SER A 233 -2.83 16.06 2.22
N LYS A 234 -2.25 17.24 2.14
CA LYS A 234 -3.02 18.47 1.91
C LYS A 234 -3.66 18.44 0.52
N GLY A 235 -4.96 18.65 0.48
CA GLY A 235 -5.76 18.44 -0.74
C GLY A 235 -6.26 17.01 -0.92
N GLY A 236 -6.22 16.20 0.15
CA GLY A 236 -6.69 14.81 0.19
C GLY A 236 -5.70 13.80 -0.35
N MET A 237 -6.02 12.53 -0.22
CA MET A 237 -5.21 11.42 -0.73
C MET A 237 -5.04 11.49 -2.26
N TYR A 238 -6.01 12.08 -2.94
CA TYR A 238 -5.96 12.25 -4.40
C TYR A 238 -4.84 13.20 -4.88
N ALA A 239 -4.29 14.06 -4.00
CA ALA A 239 -3.11 14.86 -4.33
C ALA A 239 -1.89 13.97 -4.64
N ILE A 240 -1.74 12.87 -3.89
CA ILE A 240 -0.67 11.88 -4.13
C ILE A 240 -0.90 11.18 -5.49
N VAL A 241 -2.13 10.79 -5.77
CA VAL A 241 -2.49 10.16 -7.07
C VAL A 241 -2.10 11.08 -8.23
N ARG A 242 -2.44 12.37 -8.15
CA ARG A 242 -2.10 13.36 -9.19
C ARG A 242 -0.59 13.52 -9.36
N ALA A 243 0.15 13.60 -8.26
CA ALA A 243 1.61 13.71 -8.30
C ALA A 243 2.26 12.47 -8.95
N MET A 244 1.79 11.27 -8.62
CA MET A 244 2.26 10.02 -9.23
C MET A 244 1.93 9.99 -10.73
N ALA A 245 0.71 10.37 -11.11
CA ALA A 245 0.28 10.43 -12.51
C ALA A 245 1.17 11.40 -13.30
N GLN A 246 1.38 12.61 -12.77
CA GLN A 246 2.25 13.61 -13.39
C GLN A 246 3.69 13.11 -13.52
N ALA A 247 4.23 12.43 -12.50
CA ALA A 247 5.57 11.86 -12.55
C ALA A 247 5.74 10.82 -13.68
N ILE A 248 4.70 10.00 -13.91
CA ILE A 248 4.69 9.04 -15.01
C ILE A 248 4.69 9.76 -16.38
N GLU A 249 3.86 10.79 -16.53
CA GLU A 249 3.74 11.56 -17.79
C GLU A 249 5.02 12.33 -18.09
N ASP A 250 5.63 12.96 -17.09
CA ASP A 250 6.91 13.67 -17.23
C ASP A 250 8.05 12.73 -17.60
N ALA A 251 7.99 11.46 -17.17
CA ALA A 251 8.93 10.42 -17.58
C ALA A 251 8.66 9.87 -19.00
N GLY A 252 7.64 10.41 -19.71
CA GLY A 252 7.26 10.02 -21.06
C GLY A 252 6.26 8.88 -21.13
N GLY A 253 5.70 8.45 -19.99
CA GLY A 253 4.58 7.52 -19.94
C GLY A 253 3.24 8.19 -20.30
N ARG A 254 2.19 7.38 -20.38
CA ARG A 254 0.83 7.84 -20.69
C ARG A 254 -0.19 7.21 -19.75
N ILE A 255 -1.19 7.98 -19.36
CA ILE A 255 -2.37 7.48 -18.64
C ILE A 255 -3.59 7.68 -19.52
N ARG A 256 -4.27 6.59 -19.86
CA ARG A 256 -5.49 6.59 -20.65
C ARG A 256 -6.63 6.14 -19.75
N CYS A 257 -7.49 7.08 -19.41
CA CYS A 257 -8.76 6.83 -18.72
C CYS A 257 -9.86 6.42 -19.74
N ASP A 258 -11.02 6.01 -19.24
CA ASP A 258 -12.13 5.46 -20.05
C ASP A 258 -11.67 4.30 -20.95
N ALA A 259 -10.68 3.54 -20.51
CA ALA A 259 -10.05 2.43 -21.22
C ALA A 259 -10.23 1.12 -20.44
N ASP A 260 -11.42 0.53 -20.54
CA ASP A 260 -11.71 -0.74 -19.87
C ASP A 260 -11.06 -1.90 -20.63
N VAL A 261 -10.16 -2.61 -19.96
CA VAL A 261 -9.46 -3.77 -20.53
C VAL A 261 -10.32 -5.01 -20.32
N ASP A 262 -10.73 -5.65 -21.41
CA ASP A 262 -11.52 -6.88 -21.41
C ASP A 262 -10.61 -8.13 -21.35
N GLU A 263 -9.51 -8.12 -22.11
CA GLU A 263 -8.67 -9.31 -22.26
C GLU A 263 -7.17 -8.96 -22.35
N VAL A 264 -6.32 -9.81 -21.74
CA VAL A 264 -4.89 -9.85 -22.04
C VAL A 264 -4.65 -10.84 -23.18
N VAL A 265 -4.16 -10.33 -24.31
CA VAL A 265 -3.92 -11.16 -25.51
C VAL A 265 -2.63 -11.93 -25.35
N VAL A 266 -2.72 -13.28 -25.37
CA VAL A 266 -1.59 -14.19 -25.22
C VAL A 266 -1.37 -15.00 -26.50
N ARG A 267 -0.13 -15.03 -27.02
CA ARG A 267 0.28 -15.89 -28.14
C ARG A 267 1.57 -16.61 -27.78
N GLY A 268 1.61 -17.92 -28.02
CA GLY A 268 2.77 -18.75 -27.73
C GLY A 268 3.23 -18.69 -26.24
N GLY A 269 2.26 -18.52 -25.29
CA GLY A 269 2.57 -18.41 -23.87
C GLY A 269 3.12 -17.06 -23.41
N ARG A 270 3.09 -16.02 -24.27
CA ARG A 270 3.54 -14.66 -23.96
C ARG A 270 2.41 -13.65 -24.16
N ALA A 271 2.29 -12.70 -23.25
CA ALA A 271 1.44 -11.54 -23.46
C ALA A 271 2.00 -10.70 -24.62
N ILE A 272 1.14 -10.31 -25.54
CA ILE A 272 1.48 -9.46 -26.69
C ILE A 272 0.70 -8.14 -26.72
N GLY A 273 -0.10 -7.88 -25.69
CA GLY A 273 -0.91 -6.69 -25.51
C GLY A 273 -2.22 -6.99 -24.82
N VAL A 274 -3.13 -6.05 -24.91
CA VAL A 274 -4.49 -6.16 -24.33
C VAL A 274 -5.53 -5.82 -25.38
N ARG A 275 -6.79 -6.24 -25.15
CA ARG A 275 -7.97 -5.81 -25.88
C ARG A 275 -8.88 -5.02 -24.94
N LEU A 276 -9.33 -3.87 -25.38
CA LEU A 276 -10.31 -3.07 -24.67
C LEU A 276 -11.73 -3.58 -24.95
N ALA A 277 -12.67 -3.19 -24.08
CA ALA A 277 -14.09 -3.58 -24.19
C ALA A 277 -14.75 -3.08 -25.49
N ASP A 278 -14.26 -1.99 -26.11
CA ASP A 278 -14.69 -1.49 -27.40
C ASP A 278 -14.10 -2.26 -28.60
N GLY A 279 -13.23 -3.24 -28.35
CA GLY A 279 -12.56 -4.07 -29.35
C GLY A 279 -11.20 -3.56 -29.81
N GLU A 280 -10.75 -2.36 -29.37
CA GLU A 280 -9.42 -1.85 -29.69
C GLU A 280 -8.32 -2.77 -29.13
N GLY A 281 -7.34 -3.11 -29.96
CA GLY A 281 -6.15 -3.84 -29.54
C GLY A 281 -4.99 -2.91 -29.24
N VAL A 282 -4.45 -2.96 -28.01
CA VAL A 282 -3.26 -2.19 -27.60
C VAL A 282 -2.08 -3.15 -27.47
N PRO A 283 -1.07 -3.07 -28.35
CA PRO A 283 0.06 -4.00 -28.35
C PRO A 283 1.11 -3.61 -27.30
N ALA A 284 1.65 -4.60 -26.59
CA ALA A 284 2.76 -4.43 -25.64
C ALA A 284 3.52 -5.73 -25.43
N GLU A 285 4.79 -5.62 -25.06
CA GLU A 285 5.65 -6.74 -24.73
C GLU A 285 5.56 -7.14 -23.25
N ILE A 286 5.08 -6.22 -22.40
CA ILE A 286 4.92 -6.41 -20.96
C ILE A 286 3.51 -5.95 -20.58
N VAL A 287 2.80 -6.77 -19.79
CA VAL A 287 1.49 -6.43 -19.23
C VAL A 287 1.51 -6.70 -17.73
N VAL A 288 1.19 -5.67 -16.96
CA VAL A 288 1.02 -5.73 -15.50
C VAL A 288 -0.43 -5.46 -15.17
N SER A 289 -1.05 -6.26 -14.32
CA SER A 289 -2.43 -6.05 -13.88
C SER A 289 -2.47 -5.72 -12.37
N ASP A 290 -3.08 -4.57 -12.04
CA ASP A 290 -3.41 -4.14 -10.67
C ASP A 290 -4.93 -4.22 -10.42
N ARG A 291 -5.63 -5.13 -11.12
CA ARG A 291 -7.04 -5.41 -10.85
C ARG A 291 -7.19 -6.11 -9.50
N SER A 292 -8.25 -5.79 -8.75
CA SER A 292 -8.61 -6.53 -7.54
C SER A 292 -8.90 -8.00 -7.86
N GLU A 293 -8.56 -8.89 -6.93
CA GLU A 293 -8.72 -10.36 -7.12
C GLU A 293 -10.16 -10.76 -7.42
N GLU A 294 -11.15 -10.03 -6.90
CA GLU A 294 -12.58 -10.26 -7.15
C GLU A 294 -12.96 -10.16 -8.64
N HIS A 295 -12.22 -9.34 -9.40
CA HIS A 295 -12.38 -9.20 -10.85
C HIS A 295 -11.33 -10.01 -11.64
N THR A 296 -10.36 -10.62 -10.95
CA THR A 296 -9.29 -11.38 -11.58
C THR A 296 -9.70 -12.84 -11.80
N SER A 297 -10.73 -13.35 -11.11
CA SER A 297 -11.18 -14.75 -11.23
C SER A 297 -11.61 -15.12 -12.66
N GLU A 298 -12.16 -14.20 -13.42
CA GLU A 298 -12.50 -14.42 -14.84
C GLU A 298 -11.27 -14.37 -15.75
N LEU A 299 -10.24 -13.60 -15.39
CA LEU A 299 -8.95 -13.53 -16.08
C LEU A 299 -7.97 -14.62 -15.63
N GLN A 300 -8.05 -15.08 -14.38
CA GLN A 300 -7.13 -16.08 -13.80
C GLN A 300 -7.25 -17.47 -14.46
N SER A 301 -8.40 -17.85 -14.97
CA SER A 301 -8.52 -19.09 -15.76
C SER A 301 -7.65 -19.05 -17.05
N ARG A 302 -7.20 -17.88 -17.47
CA ARG A 302 -6.36 -17.62 -18.65
C ARG A 302 -5.00 -17.01 -18.33
N LEU A 303 -4.75 -16.60 -17.06
CA LEU A 303 -3.62 -15.71 -16.67
C LEU A 303 -2.59 -16.32 -15.69
N HIS A 304 -2.46 -17.62 -15.60
CA HIS A 304 -1.34 -18.25 -14.83
C HIS A 304 0.08 -17.78 -15.20
N LEU A 305 0.22 -16.80 -16.10
CA LEU A 305 1.49 -16.41 -16.71
C LEU A 305 1.98 -14.97 -16.44
N VAL A 306 1.16 -14.05 -15.95
CA VAL A 306 1.55 -12.62 -15.98
C VAL A 306 2.42 -12.20 -14.78
N CYS A 307 2.23 -12.75 -13.61
CA CYS A 307 3.13 -12.50 -12.46
C CYS A 307 4.53 -13.14 -12.61
N ARG A 308 4.67 -14.14 -13.48
CA ARG A 308 5.92 -14.90 -13.64
C ARG A 308 6.97 -14.20 -14.49
N LEU A 309 6.57 -13.28 -15.37
CA LEU A 309 7.46 -12.69 -16.39
C LEU A 309 8.31 -11.50 -15.90
N LEU A 310 7.95 -10.85 -14.78
CA LEU A 310 8.75 -9.77 -14.21
C LEU A 310 9.93 -10.23 -13.35
N LEU A 311 10.00 -11.53 -13.02
CA LEU A 311 10.97 -12.09 -12.08
C LEU A 311 12.00 -13.03 -12.70
N GLU A 312 11.88 -13.39 -13.98
CA GLU A 312 12.78 -14.37 -14.66
C GLU A 312 13.94 -13.73 -15.44
N LYS A 313 14.23 -12.44 -15.31
CA LYS A 313 15.49 -11.89 -15.84
C LYS A 313 16.41 -11.47 -14.69
N LYS A 314 17.25 -12.42 -14.27
CA LYS A 314 18.60 -12.13 -13.80
C LYS A 314 19.52 -11.93 -14.98
#